data_5691d1867479106e273d2f7333593c3c
#
_entry.id   5691d1867479106e273d2f7333593c3c
#
_cell.length_a   1.000
_cell.length_b   1.000
_cell.length_c   1.000
_cell.angle_alpha   90.00
_cell.angle_beta   90.00
_cell.angle_gamma   90.00
#
_symmetry.space_group_name_H-M   'P 1'
#
loop_
_entity.id
_entity.type
_entity.pdbx_description
1 polymer ?
#
loop_
_entity_poly.entity_id
_entity_poly.type
_entity_poly.pdbx_seq_one_letter_code
_entity_poly.pdbx_strand_id
1 'polypeptide(L)'
;MTCRQSAVRVVGLALVLGLFLLESRVVAAGDRKVLRPRVPPDQIETARAVKNPLPATPELIEKGKALYHGKAFCLTCHGRDGKGLGRDVDPKLVQGVLPRNFTERAWQKARTDGELMWVLKNGIPGTAMAVFVGPVVTEEEAWQLILYVRSFGPSP
;
A
#
# COMPACT_ATOMS: atom_id res chain seq x y z
N MET A 1 20.42 67.52 5.48
CA MET A 1 20.22 66.52 6.55
C MET A 1 19.08 65.63 6.16
N THR A 2 19.24 64.32 6.33
CA THR A 2 18.26 63.20 6.11
C THR A 2 18.39 62.49 4.80
N CYS A 3 19.35 61.56 4.71
CA CYS A 3 19.33 60.46 3.75
C CYS A 3 20.04 59.25 4.39
N ARG A 4 19.38 58.54 5.30
CA ARG A 4 20.01 57.36 5.96
C ARG A 4 19.03 56.32 6.54
N GLN A 5 17.79 56.24 6.08
CA GLN A 5 16.84 55.23 6.66
C GLN A 5 16.19 54.24 5.67
N SER A 6 16.57 54.24 4.40
CA SER A 6 15.90 53.37 3.40
C SER A 6 16.64 52.05 3.09
N ALA A 7 17.88 51.87 3.54
CA ALA A 7 18.66 50.66 3.17
C ALA A 7 18.48 49.46 4.10
N VAL A 8 17.96 49.63 5.32
CA VAL A 8 17.87 48.53 6.30
C VAL A 8 16.61 47.68 6.15
N ARG A 9 15.55 48.20 5.51
CA ARG A 9 14.25 47.46 5.38
C ARG A 9 14.20 46.47 4.23
N VAL A 10 15.05 46.58 3.21
CA VAL A 10 15.03 45.71 2.03
C VAL A 10 15.80 44.39 2.27
N VAL A 11 16.84 44.41 3.11
CA VAL A 11 17.64 43.21 3.41
C VAL A 11 16.90 42.24 4.33
N GLY A 12 16.03 42.72 5.23
CA GLY A 12 15.26 41.87 6.13
C GLY A 12 14.17 41.05 5.43
N LEU A 13 13.59 41.59 4.36
CA LEU A 13 12.50 40.91 3.64
C LEU A 13 13.01 39.78 2.74
N ALA A 14 14.20 39.89 2.19
CA ALA A 14 14.81 38.86 1.34
C ALA A 14 15.25 37.61 2.13
N LEU A 15 15.69 37.78 3.39
CA LEU A 15 16.08 36.66 4.28
C LEU A 15 14.90 35.85 4.79
N VAL A 16 13.73 36.45 5.00
CA VAL A 16 12.52 35.74 5.45
C VAL A 16 11.90 34.93 4.31
N LEU A 17 11.92 35.43 3.06
CA LEU A 17 11.45 34.68 1.91
C LEU A 17 12.34 33.46 1.55
N GLY A 18 13.63 33.54 1.84
CA GLY A 18 14.58 32.44 1.59
C GLY A 18 14.41 31.26 2.55
N LEU A 19 13.93 31.48 3.78
CA LEU A 19 13.70 30.43 4.77
C LEU A 19 12.43 29.60 4.50
N PHE A 20 11.46 30.18 3.80
CA PHE A 20 10.21 29.46 3.49
C PHE A 20 10.30 28.46 2.31
N LEU A 21 11.37 28.49 1.53
CA LEU A 21 11.56 27.59 0.39
C LEU A 21 12.38 26.32 0.70
N LEU A 22 12.86 26.17 1.95
CA LEU A 22 13.68 25.02 2.35
C LEU A 22 12.93 23.97 3.17
N GLU A 23 11.60 24.04 3.25
CA GLU A 23 10.78 22.91 3.71
C GLU A 23 10.63 21.85 2.60
N SER A 24 11.75 21.47 2.03
CA SER A 24 11.83 20.42 1.04
C SER A 24 11.80 19.06 1.72
N ARG A 25 10.58 18.47 1.83
CA ARG A 25 10.32 17.04 1.63
C ARG A 25 11.43 16.09 2.09
N VAL A 26 11.63 15.96 3.38
CA VAL A 26 12.19 14.72 3.93
C VAL A 26 11.10 13.65 3.80
N VAL A 27 10.94 13.10 2.60
CA VAL A 27 10.23 11.83 2.43
C VAL A 27 11.11 10.79 3.10
N ALA A 28 10.69 10.33 4.27
CA ALA A 28 11.43 9.37 5.07
C ALA A 28 11.80 8.15 4.21
N ALA A 29 13.05 7.71 4.28
CA ALA A 29 13.58 6.56 3.52
C ALA A 29 12.78 5.27 3.75
N GLY A 30 12.04 5.17 4.87
CA GLY A 30 11.11 4.09 5.18
C GLY A 30 9.96 3.96 4.20
N ASP A 31 9.37 5.07 3.74
CA ASP A 31 8.21 5.06 2.83
C ASP A 31 8.53 4.47 1.45
N ARG A 32 9.74 4.68 0.93
CA ARG A 32 10.12 4.15 -0.39
C ARG A 32 10.16 2.63 -0.44
N LYS A 33 10.59 1.97 0.63
CA LYS A 33 10.66 0.50 0.71
C LYS A 33 9.27 -0.12 0.79
N VAL A 34 8.36 0.55 1.50
CA VAL A 34 6.96 0.18 1.65
C VAL A 34 6.22 0.29 0.31
N LEU A 35 6.52 1.30 -0.49
CA LEU A 35 5.84 1.58 -1.75
C LEU A 35 6.45 0.86 -2.97
N ARG A 36 7.55 0.10 -2.80
CA ARG A 36 8.14 -0.64 -3.91
C ARG A 36 7.17 -1.72 -4.43
N PRO A 37 6.87 -1.76 -5.74
CA PRO A 37 6.05 -2.82 -6.35
C PRO A 37 6.64 -4.21 -6.09
N ARG A 38 5.77 -5.22 -5.99
CA ARG A 38 6.18 -6.63 -5.90
C ARG A 38 6.12 -7.33 -7.25
N VAL A 39 5.46 -6.71 -8.21
CA VAL A 39 5.46 -7.14 -9.61
C VAL A 39 6.83 -6.85 -10.23
N PRO A 40 7.42 -7.77 -10.99
CA PRO A 40 8.66 -7.52 -11.72
C PRO A 40 8.55 -6.31 -12.66
N PRO A 41 9.66 -5.58 -12.90
CA PRO A 41 9.63 -4.37 -13.73
C PRO A 41 9.13 -4.59 -15.15
N ASP A 42 9.41 -5.73 -15.75
CA ASP A 42 8.98 -6.13 -17.09
C ASP A 42 7.49 -6.47 -17.18
N GLN A 43 6.83 -6.75 -16.05
CA GLN A 43 5.41 -7.13 -15.98
C GLN A 43 4.53 -6.05 -15.35
N ILE A 44 5.12 -4.99 -14.79
CA ILE A 44 4.41 -4.01 -13.99
C ILE A 44 3.33 -3.26 -14.78
N GLU A 45 3.62 -2.86 -16.01
CA GLU A 45 2.65 -2.12 -16.84
C GLU A 45 1.47 -3.02 -17.24
N THR A 46 1.75 -4.28 -17.61
CA THR A 46 0.70 -5.26 -17.91
C THR A 46 -0.18 -5.52 -16.69
N ALA A 47 0.43 -5.71 -15.51
CA ALA A 47 -0.33 -5.91 -14.28
C ALA A 47 -1.20 -4.68 -13.95
N ARG A 48 -0.67 -3.48 -14.09
CA ARG A 48 -1.41 -2.22 -13.81
C ARG A 48 -2.58 -1.98 -14.77
N ALA A 49 -2.49 -2.46 -15.99
CA ALA A 49 -3.57 -2.34 -16.97
C ALA A 49 -4.80 -3.18 -16.59
N VAL A 50 -4.61 -4.25 -15.84
CA VAL A 50 -5.70 -5.14 -15.41
C VAL A 50 -6.55 -4.43 -14.35
N LYS A 51 -7.87 -4.44 -14.54
CA LYS A 51 -8.85 -3.87 -13.60
C LYS A 51 -9.67 -5.00 -12.99
N ASN A 52 -10.14 -4.78 -11.76
CA ASN A 52 -11.10 -5.69 -11.16
C ASN A 52 -12.40 -5.65 -11.97
N PRO A 53 -12.86 -6.78 -12.53
CA PRO A 53 -14.10 -6.82 -13.31
C PRO A 53 -15.35 -6.77 -12.43
N LEU A 54 -15.21 -7.00 -11.11
CA LEU A 54 -16.33 -7.03 -10.18
C LEU A 54 -16.61 -5.62 -9.62
N PRO A 55 -17.89 -5.22 -9.50
CA PRO A 55 -18.23 -3.98 -8.82
C PRO A 55 -17.98 -4.09 -7.32
N ALA A 56 -17.59 -2.97 -6.68
CA ALA A 56 -17.36 -2.92 -5.24
C ALA A 56 -18.67 -2.82 -4.45
N THR A 57 -19.51 -3.85 -4.53
CA THR A 57 -20.77 -3.92 -3.77
C THR A 57 -20.53 -4.47 -2.35
N PRO A 58 -21.35 -4.09 -1.37
CA PRO A 58 -21.27 -4.65 -0.02
C PRO A 58 -21.31 -6.19 0.02
N GLU A 59 -22.13 -6.79 -0.84
CA GLU A 59 -22.24 -8.25 -0.95
C GLU A 59 -20.93 -8.91 -1.40
N LEU A 60 -20.28 -8.38 -2.44
CA LEU A 60 -19.02 -8.93 -2.94
C LEU A 60 -17.86 -8.68 -1.97
N ILE A 61 -17.89 -7.56 -1.24
CA ILE A 61 -16.93 -7.30 -0.18
C ILE A 61 -17.10 -8.32 0.97
N GLU A 62 -18.33 -8.66 1.39
CA GLU A 62 -18.57 -9.68 2.41
C GLU A 62 -18.17 -11.09 1.94
N LYS A 63 -18.37 -11.44 0.65
CA LYS A 63 -17.81 -12.66 0.08
C LYS A 63 -16.28 -12.69 0.19
N GLY A 64 -15.61 -11.60 -0.18
CA GLY A 64 -14.17 -11.46 -0.02
C GLY A 64 -13.71 -11.56 1.44
N LYS A 65 -14.47 -11.00 2.38
CA LYS A 65 -14.21 -11.12 3.82
C LYS A 65 -14.35 -12.57 4.30
N ALA A 66 -15.36 -13.29 3.88
CA ALA A 66 -15.53 -14.71 4.21
C ALA A 66 -14.33 -15.54 3.70
N LEU A 67 -13.85 -15.28 2.49
CA LEU A 67 -12.67 -15.93 1.92
C LEU A 67 -11.40 -15.57 2.71
N TYR A 68 -11.20 -14.32 3.06
CA TYR A 68 -10.05 -13.80 3.81
C TYR A 68 -9.92 -14.45 5.20
N HIS A 69 -11.05 -14.61 5.89
CA HIS A 69 -11.11 -15.19 7.23
C HIS A 69 -11.24 -16.73 7.22
N GLY A 70 -11.65 -17.33 6.10
CA GLY A 70 -11.88 -18.74 5.94
C GLY A 70 -10.90 -19.39 4.98
N LYS A 71 -11.38 -19.84 3.83
CA LYS A 71 -10.68 -20.66 2.83
C LYS A 71 -9.26 -20.20 2.48
N ALA A 72 -9.06 -18.89 2.33
CA ALA A 72 -7.76 -18.33 1.95
C ALA A 72 -6.81 -18.06 3.14
N PHE A 73 -7.28 -18.12 4.39
CA PHE A 73 -6.49 -17.91 5.61
C PHE A 73 -5.59 -16.66 5.63
N CYS A 74 -5.95 -15.61 4.90
CA CYS A 74 -5.15 -14.39 4.79
C CYS A 74 -4.92 -13.72 6.14
N LEU A 75 -5.91 -13.84 7.05
CA LEU A 75 -5.88 -13.28 8.41
C LEU A 75 -4.69 -13.77 9.23
N THR A 76 -4.16 -14.96 8.96
CA THR A 76 -3.06 -15.56 9.71
C THR A 76 -1.78 -14.71 9.61
N CYS A 77 -1.51 -14.17 8.43
CA CYS A 77 -0.34 -13.32 8.19
C CYS A 77 -0.71 -11.83 8.19
N HIS A 78 -1.87 -11.47 7.64
CA HIS A 78 -2.25 -10.07 7.45
C HIS A 78 -3.10 -9.49 8.58
N GLY A 79 -3.42 -10.30 9.61
CA GLY A 79 -4.27 -9.90 10.72
C GLY A 79 -5.75 -9.82 10.37
N ARG A 80 -6.62 -9.90 11.38
CA ARG A 80 -8.08 -9.77 11.18
C ARG A 80 -8.49 -8.37 10.72
N ASP A 81 -7.70 -7.39 11.11
CA ASP A 81 -7.90 -5.97 10.83
C ASP A 81 -7.04 -5.44 9.66
N GLY A 82 -6.35 -6.34 8.97
CA GLY A 82 -5.51 -6.00 7.80
C GLY A 82 -4.23 -5.24 8.13
N LYS A 83 -3.85 -5.10 9.42
CA LYS A 83 -2.67 -4.31 9.82
C LYS A 83 -1.34 -5.05 9.69
N GLY A 84 -1.34 -6.27 9.20
CA GLY A 84 -0.16 -7.13 9.13
C GLY A 84 -0.14 -8.12 10.28
N LEU A 85 1.03 -8.56 10.72
CA LEU A 85 1.16 -9.56 11.77
C LEU A 85 0.21 -9.28 12.94
N GLY A 86 -0.62 -10.25 13.26
CA GLY A 86 -1.44 -10.22 14.47
C GLY A 86 -0.57 -10.04 15.70
N ARG A 87 -1.15 -9.54 16.82
CA ARG A 87 -0.42 -9.30 18.08
C ARG A 87 0.29 -10.55 18.60
N ASP A 88 -0.19 -11.73 18.23
CA ASP A 88 0.26 -13.02 18.75
C ASP A 88 1.29 -13.71 17.83
N VAL A 89 1.69 -13.07 16.72
CA VAL A 89 2.69 -13.64 15.79
C VAL A 89 4.04 -12.99 16.04
N ASP A 90 5.04 -13.78 16.46
CA ASP A 90 6.41 -13.31 16.58
C ASP A 90 6.95 -12.95 15.17
N PRO A 91 7.34 -11.68 14.93
CA PRO A 91 7.90 -11.25 13.65
C PRO A 91 9.12 -12.05 13.22
N LYS A 92 9.86 -12.65 14.18
CA LYS A 92 11.05 -13.48 13.91
C LYS A 92 10.71 -14.81 13.26
N LEU A 93 9.47 -15.28 13.39
CA LEU A 93 8.99 -16.51 12.76
C LEU A 93 8.58 -16.31 11.31
N VAL A 94 8.47 -15.06 10.85
CA VAL A 94 8.11 -14.73 9.46
C VAL A 94 9.37 -14.61 8.63
N GLN A 95 9.57 -15.56 7.74
CA GLN A 95 10.68 -15.51 6.79
C GLN A 95 10.51 -14.38 5.77
N GLY A 96 11.56 -13.60 5.60
CA GLY A 96 11.61 -12.56 4.58
C GLY A 96 10.97 -11.24 5.02
N VAL A 97 10.17 -10.64 4.14
CA VAL A 97 9.53 -9.35 4.38
C VAL A 97 8.22 -9.52 5.13
N LEU A 98 8.01 -8.73 6.17
CA LEU A 98 6.78 -8.75 6.95
C LEU A 98 5.53 -8.57 6.08
N PRO A 99 4.40 -9.23 6.44
CA PRO A 99 3.13 -9.06 5.78
C PRO A 99 2.70 -7.60 5.72
N ARG A 100 2.10 -7.22 4.61
CA ARG A 100 1.66 -5.84 4.36
C ARG A 100 0.55 -5.44 5.32
N ASN A 101 0.68 -4.22 5.85
CA ASN A 101 -0.42 -3.50 6.47
C ASN A 101 -1.33 -2.91 5.37
N PHE A 102 -2.53 -3.43 5.22
CA PHE A 102 -3.49 -3.00 4.21
C PHE A 102 -4.20 -1.69 4.56
N THR A 103 -4.12 -1.22 5.81
CA THR A 103 -4.76 0.03 6.23
C THR A 103 -3.95 1.27 5.86
N GLU A 104 -2.73 1.12 5.36
CA GLU A 104 -1.86 2.24 4.97
C GLU A 104 -2.38 2.94 3.72
N ARG A 105 -2.83 4.19 3.87
CA ARG A 105 -3.36 5.02 2.77
C ARG A 105 -2.40 5.14 1.60
N ALA A 106 -1.11 5.37 1.86
CA ALA A 106 -0.10 5.53 0.82
C ALA A 106 0.05 4.25 -0.01
N TRP A 107 0.05 3.07 0.65
CA TRP A 107 0.11 1.79 -0.02
C TRP A 107 -1.16 1.51 -0.85
N GLN A 108 -2.34 1.75 -0.29
CA GLN A 108 -3.62 1.58 -0.99
C GLN A 108 -3.67 2.40 -2.30
N LYS A 109 -3.19 3.65 -2.25
CA LYS A 109 -3.12 4.52 -3.44
C LYS A 109 -2.06 4.08 -4.45
N ALA A 110 -0.94 3.53 -3.98
CA ALA A 110 0.19 3.16 -4.84
C ALA A 110 0.01 1.82 -5.55
N ARG A 111 -0.96 0.99 -5.15
CA ARG A 111 -1.19 -0.33 -5.75
C ARG A 111 -2.45 -0.34 -6.58
N THR A 112 -2.37 -0.94 -7.78
CA THR A 112 -3.57 -1.23 -8.58
C THR A 112 -4.13 -2.61 -8.21
N ASP A 113 -5.40 -2.87 -8.55
CA ASP A 113 -6.01 -4.18 -8.33
C ASP A 113 -5.31 -5.28 -9.13
N GLY A 114 -4.83 -4.93 -10.32
CA GLY A 114 -4.07 -5.86 -11.15
C GLY A 114 -2.70 -6.21 -10.53
N GLU A 115 -2.01 -5.27 -9.84
CA GLU A 115 -0.81 -5.60 -9.07
C GLU A 115 -1.12 -6.57 -7.91
N LEU A 116 -2.28 -6.41 -7.26
CA LEU A 116 -2.73 -7.32 -6.20
C LEU A 116 -3.08 -8.69 -6.77
N MET A 117 -3.78 -8.75 -7.90
CA MET A 117 -4.08 -9.99 -8.60
C MET A 117 -2.80 -10.71 -9.03
N TRP A 118 -1.81 -9.97 -9.55
CA TRP A 118 -0.52 -10.55 -9.90
C TRP A 118 0.12 -11.25 -8.69
N VAL A 119 0.11 -10.61 -7.52
CA VAL A 119 0.65 -11.21 -6.28
C VAL A 119 -0.12 -12.46 -5.88
N LEU A 120 -1.45 -12.49 -5.99
CA LEU A 120 -2.24 -13.68 -5.68
C LEU A 120 -1.99 -14.83 -6.66
N LYS A 121 -1.67 -14.52 -7.92
CA LYS A 121 -1.34 -15.51 -8.96
C LYS A 121 0.09 -16.05 -8.88
N ASN A 122 1.04 -15.25 -8.39
CA ASN A 122 2.47 -15.58 -8.49
C ASN A 122 3.15 -15.72 -7.12
N GLY A 123 2.50 -15.30 -6.05
CA GLY A 123 3.15 -15.18 -4.75
C GLY A 123 4.23 -14.07 -4.74
N ILE A 124 5.07 -14.09 -3.72
CA ILE A 124 6.24 -13.20 -3.61
C ILE A 124 7.46 -14.06 -3.26
N PRO A 125 8.37 -14.32 -4.22
CA PRO A 125 9.56 -15.14 -3.98
C PRO A 125 10.38 -14.66 -2.78
N GLY A 126 10.87 -15.60 -1.98
CA GLY A 126 11.65 -15.31 -0.77
C GLY A 126 10.83 -14.81 0.43
N THR A 127 9.51 -14.97 0.38
CA THR A 127 8.59 -14.63 1.49
C THR A 127 7.59 -15.77 1.73
N ALA A 128 6.82 -15.66 2.83
CA ALA A 128 5.72 -16.58 3.12
C ALA A 128 4.46 -16.36 2.25
N MET A 129 4.43 -15.32 1.40
CA MET A 129 3.30 -15.06 0.51
C MET A 129 3.31 -16.01 -0.69
N ALA A 130 2.56 -17.09 -0.58
CA ALA A 130 2.46 -18.14 -1.58
C ALA A 130 1.52 -17.77 -2.75
N VAL A 131 1.44 -18.66 -3.74
CA VAL A 131 0.44 -18.63 -4.82
C VAL A 131 -0.92 -19.06 -4.25
N PHE A 132 -1.97 -18.28 -4.52
CA PHE A 132 -3.33 -18.56 -4.06
C PHE A 132 -4.28 -18.90 -5.20
N VAL A 133 -4.19 -18.20 -6.33
CA VAL A 133 -5.07 -18.47 -7.48
C VAL A 133 -4.71 -19.82 -8.13
N GLY A 134 -5.69 -20.68 -8.23
CA GLY A 134 -5.57 -22.05 -8.68
C GLY A 134 -5.53 -23.04 -7.50
N PRO A 135 -4.49 -23.04 -6.68
CA PRO A 135 -4.38 -24.01 -5.58
C PRO A 135 -5.41 -23.81 -4.45
N VAL A 136 -5.78 -22.57 -4.13
CA VAL A 136 -6.61 -22.23 -2.97
C VAL A 136 -7.91 -21.58 -3.37
N VAL A 137 -7.87 -20.59 -4.26
CA VAL A 137 -9.03 -19.81 -4.69
C VAL A 137 -9.13 -19.74 -6.20
N THR A 138 -10.34 -19.55 -6.72
CA THR A 138 -10.57 -19.23 -8.13
C THR A 138 -10.15 -17.80 -8.43
N GLU A 139 -10.06 -17.44 -9.71
CA GLU A 139 -9.77 -16.05 -10.10
C GLU A 139 -10.88 -15.09 -9.66
N GLU A 140 -12.14 -15.50 -9.75
CA GLU A 140 -13.27 -14.70 -9.26
C GLU A 140 -13.20 -14.47 -7.75
N GLU A 141 -12.92 -15.53 -6.97
CA GLU A 141 -12.72 -15.41 -5.52
C GLU A 141 -11.54 -14.48 -5.18
N ALA A 142 -10.47 -14.49 -5.97
CA ALA A 142 -9.34 -13.58 -5.79
C ALA A 142 -9.74 -12.12 -6.03
N TRP A 143 -10.62 -11.85 -7.01
CA TRP A 143 -11.16 -10.50 -7.21
C TRP A 143 -12.04 -10.06 -6.04
N GLN A 144 -12.84 -10.94 -5.46
CA GLN A 144 -13.59 -10.66 -4.23
C GLN A 144 -12.67 -10.39 -3.04
N LEU A 145 -11.59 -11.16 -2.88
CA LEU A 145 -10.55 -10.90 -1.87
C LEU A 145 -9.93 -9.51 -2.03
N ILE A 146 -9.65 -9.08 -3.26
CA ILE A 146 -9.11 -7.76 -3.55
C ILE A 146 -10.10 -6.66 -3.12
N LEU A 147 -11.40 -6.81 -3.37
CA LEU A 147 -12.40 -5.87 -2.90
C LEU A 147 -12.38 -5.74 -1.37
N TYR A 148 -12.25 -6.86 -0.65
CA TYR A 148 -12.14 -6.82 0.81
C TYR A 148 -10.82 -6.18 1.28
N VAL A 149 -9.69 -6.48 0.63
CA VAL A 149 -8.40 -5.80 0.92
C VAL A 149 -8.50 -4.30 0.70
N ARG A 150 -9.25 -3.85 -0.30
CA ARG A 150 -9.52 -2.42 -0.52
C ARG A 150 -10.35 -1.79 0.58
N SER A 151 -11.27 -2.53 1.17
CA SER A 151 -12.12 -2.03 2.26
C SER A 151 -11.37 -1.75 3.58
N PHE A 152 -10.13 -2.25 3.75
CA PHE A 152 -9.27 -1.85 4.86
C PHE A 152 -8.69 -0.44 4.69
N GLY A 153 -8.67 0.07 3.47
CA GLY A 153 -8.23 1.44 3.20
C GLY A 153 -9.22 2.48 3.73
N PRO A 154 -8.81 3.74 3.83
CA PRO A 154 -9.74 4.81 4.13
C PRO A 154 -10.79 4.90 3.03
N SER A 155 -12.03 5.09 3.41
CA SER A 155 -13.11 5.41 2.46
C SER A 155 -12.71 6.55 1.54
N PRO A 156 -13.10 6.51 0.25
CA PRO A 156 -12.80 7.56 -0.71
C PRO A 156 -13.35 8.92 -0.28
#